data_d175c6b71d667f78d7724fab0939dda4
#
_entry.id   d175c6b71d667f78d7724fab0939dda4
#
_cell.length_a   1.000
_cell.length_b   1.000
_cell.length_c   1.000
_cell.angle_alpha   90.00
_cell.angle_beta   90.00
_cell.angle_gamma   90.00
#
_symmetry.space_group_name_H-M   'P 1'
#
loop_
_entity.id
_entity.type
_entity.pdbx_description
1 polymer ?
#
loop_
_entity_poly.entity_id
_entity_poly.type
_entity_poly.pdbx_seq_one_letter_code
_entity_poly.pdbx_strand_id
1 'polypeptide(L)'
;MAYESLRPWLQVLEQQGMFKWVDKEVDKDWEVGAIMRMIFRAMDEDNRYGIGFRNIKGHDGGRIVGGVVAASRKMIATALDCAPTLEAIHDRVTSGMNAPIEPVVVETGPVKEVIITGDDIDLHKLPVPIWTPEKDAGPYLTPLWVTKDPATGRRNIGIRRCQIKSKNTTGILFGAPDRGGAIHHAKYKARGEHMPAAIFIGGDPVQYLVAPARYGADELAVAGGIRGEAIEMVKCETIDLEVPAHAEIVIEGEVLMDYTEPEGPFGEFTGYMAGGREGPVFRVTCITHRKDPIVMGVISQFPPSESSMIKRALLEAGLKKHLTEDLNLPGIHDVHALEAGGGTATLWISMKKMYSGHVDQTAFGTMGHFGMSYFKWIVICDDDIDINDPFMRDWVMAWRVRPDKDIKLIPDTASVELDPSSFEPGKTQADISGAKMIIDATKKWDYPAVSLPPLEQMRDVADNWADYGLPPLDELKLPREE
;
A
#
# COMPACT_ATOMS: atom_id res chain seq x y z
N MET A 1 -10.70 10.37 14.59
CA MET A 1 -9.80 10.61 15.75
C MET A 1 -8.36 10.44 15.27
N ALA A 2 -7.47 11.40 15.46
CA ALA A 2 -6.07 11.26 15.05
C ALA A 2 -5.31 10.37 16.05
N TYR A 3 -4.43 9.52 15.55
CA TYR A 3 -3.55 8.71 16.37
C TYR A 3 -2.16 9.34 16.37
N GLU A 4 -1.74 9.88 17.51
CA GLU A 4 -0.48 10.60 17.65
C GLU A 4 0.74 9.75 17.23
N SER A 5 0.70 8.43 17.47
CA SER A 5 1.81 7.52 17.21
C SER A 5 1.35 6.06 17.05
N LEU A 6 2.30 5.18 16.73
CA LEU A 6 2.07 3.75 16.65
C LEU A 6 1.47 3.14 17.93
N ARG A 7 1.94 3.56 19.12
CA ARG A 7 1.52 2.93 20.38
C ARG A 7 0.04 3.12 20.73
N PRO A 8 -0.54 4.34 20.69
CA PRO A 8 -1.99 4.51 20.82
C PRO A 8 -2.78 3.78 19.73
N TRP A 9 -2.25 3.73 18.51
CA TRP A 9 -2.87 2.99 17.42
C TRP A 9 -2.97 1.49 17.72
N LEU A 10 -1.87 0.87 18.17
CA LEU A 10 -1.89 -0.55 18.57
C LEU A 10 -2.90 -0.84 19.68
N GLN A 11 -3.05 0.07 20.66
CA GLN A 11 -4.05 -0.06 21.72
C GLN A 11 -5.47 -0.06 21.17
N VAL A 12 -5.77 0.82 20.21
CA VAL A 12 -7.10 0.85 19.55
C VAL A 12 -7.35 -0.44 18.79
N LEU A 13 -6.38 -0.91 18.01
CA LEU A 13 -6.49 -2.17 17.29
C LEU A 13 -6.71 -3.37 18.23
N GLU A 14 -6.01 -3.41 19.36
CA GLU A 14 -6.15 -4.46 20.36
C GLU A 14 -7.56 -4.44 20.99
N GLN A 15 -8.04 -3.26 21.38
CA GLN A 15 -9.41 -3.08 21.93
C GLN A 15 -10.51 -3.49 20.95
N GLN A 16 -10.27 -3.32 19.65
CA GLN A 16 -11.21 -3.70 18.59
C GLN A 16 -11.02 -5.15 18.09
N GLY A 17 -10.11 -5.92 18.69
CA GLY A 17 -9.81 -7.29 18.27
C GLY A 17 -9.06 -7.42 16.95
N MET A 18 -8.52 -6.31 16.44
CA MET A 18 -7.77 -6.24 15.18
C MET A 18 -6.25 -6.32 15.37
N PHE A 19 -5.76 -6.63 16.55
CA PHE A 19 -4.34 -6.81 16.85
C PHE A 19 -4.14 -7.80 17.98
N LYS A 20 -3.06 -8.59 17.90
CA LYS A 20 -2.67 -9.57 18.95
C LYS A 20 -1.18 -9.57 19.18
N TRP A 21 -0.77 -9.72 20.44
CA TRP A 21 0.61 -9.97 20.84
C TRP A 21 0.91 -11.46 20.93
N VAL A 22 2.12 -11.85 20.51
CA VAL A 22 2.72 -13.16 20.70
C VAL A 22 3.79 -13.03 21.78
N ASP A 23 3.63 -13.77 22.88
CA ASP A 23 4.57 -13.80 24.01
C ASP A 23 5.58 -14.96 23.92
N LYS A 24 5.25 -16.00 23.13
CA LYS A 24 6.19 -17.07 22.79
C LYS A 24 7.44 -16.49 22.15
N GLU A 25 8.62 -16.95 22.57
CA GLU A 25 9.86 -16.62 21.87
C GLU A 25 9.76 -17.04 20.39
N VAL A 26 10.11 -16.12 19.50
CA VAL A 26 10.11 -16.33 18.04
C VAL A 26 11.46 -15.97 17.43
N ASP A 27 11.82 -16.70 16.41
CA ASP A 27 12.99 -16.41 15.57
C ASP A 27 12.56 -15.42 14.47
N LYS A 28 13.17 -14.20 14.49
CA LYS A 28 12.86 -13.14 13.51
C LYS A 28 13.24 -13.51 12.08
N ASP A 29 14.16 -14.43 11.90
CA ASP A 29 14.70 -14.76 10.58
C ASP A 29 13.83 -15.74 9.80
N TRP A 30 12.75 -16.30 10.43
CA TRP A 30 11.80 -17.14 9.71
C TRP A 30 10.36 -17.16 10.30
N GLU A 31 10.19 -17.21 11.66
CA GLU A 31 8.84 -17.33 12.24
C GLU A 31 8.01 -16.08 12.02
N VAL A 32 8.58 -14.88 12.19
CA VAL A 32 7.86 -13.61 12.04
C VAL A 32 7.23 -13.48 10.66
N GLY A 33 8.02 -13.67 9.59
CA GLY A 33 7.53 -13.59 8.22
C GLY A 33 6.50 -14.68 7.91
N ALA A 34 6.72 -15.92 8.37
CA ALA A 34 5.82 -17.04 8.15
C ALA A 34 4.46 -16.83 8.85
N ILE A 35 4.45 -16.40 10.11
CA ILE A 35 3.21 -16.15 10.87
C ILE A 35 2.39 -15.03 10.21
N MET A 36 3.03 -13.91 9.86
CA MET A 36 2.36 -12.82 9.17
C MET A 36 1.80 -13.27 7.82
N ARG A 37 2.56 -14.09 7.08
CA ARG A 37 2.10 -14.65 5.81
C ARG A 37 0.84 -15.51 5.97
N MET A 38 0.78 -16.34 7.03
CA MET A 38 -0.40 -17.17 7.32
C MET A 38 -1.64 -16.32 7.60
N ILE A 39 -1.53 -15.21 8.34
CA ILE A 39 -2.66 -14.30 8.59
C ILE A 39 -3.23 -13.76 7.27
N PHE A 40 -2.37 -13.29 6.36
CA PHE A 40 -2.83 -12.74 5.08
C PHE A 40 -3.36 -13.80 4.10
N ARG A 41 -2.86 -15.04 4.15
CA ARG A 41 -3.20 -16.08 3.17
C ARG A 41 -4.30 -17.03 3.61
N ALA A 42 -4.39 -17.33 4.90
CA ALA A 42 -5.32 -18.33 5.41
C ALA A 42 -6.59 -17.73 6.01
N MET A 43 -6.68 -16.39 6.09
CA MET A 43 -7.84 -15.70 6.62
C MET A 43 -8.49 -14.82 5.55
N ASP A 44 -9.82 -14.78 5.56
CA ASP A 44 -10.59 -13.81 4.80
C ASP A 44 -10.27 -12.40 5.27
N GLU A 45 -10.40 -11.40 4.39
CA GLU A 45 -10.01 -10.02 4.66
C GLU A 45 -10.57 -9.50 5.99
N ASP A 46 -11.85 -9.73 6.25
CA ASP A 46 -12.55 -9.23 7.45
C ASP A 46 -12.05 -9.83 8.77
N ASN A 47 -11.41 -11.00 8.69
CA ASN A 47 -10.85 -11.72 9.84
C ASN A 47 -9.35 -11.47 10.05
N ARG A 48 -8.69 -10.76 9.15
CA ARG A 48 -7.26 -10.44 9.26
C ARG A 48 -7.03 -9.41 10.36
N TYR A 49 -5.92 -9.57 11.06
CA TYR A 49 -5.48 -8.68 12.14
C TYR A 49 -3.98 -8.43 12.08
N GLY A 50 -3.55 -7.33 12.66
CA GLY A 50 -2.14 -7.04 12.91
C GLY A 50 -1.58 -7.91 14.02
N ILE A 51 -0.27 -8.14 14.01
CA ILE A 51 0.40 -8.98 14.98
C ILE A 51 1.66 -8.33 15.51
N GLY A 52 1.94 -8.52 16.79
CA GLY A 52 3.15 -8.09 17.46
C GLY A 52 3.87 -9.24 18.14
N PHE A 53 5.17 -9.17 18.20
CA PHE A 53 6.06 -10.10 18.86
C PHE A 53 6.88 -9.33 19.88
N ARG A 54 6.89 -9.77 21.15
CA ARG A 54 7.58 -9.09 22.25
C ARG A 54 8.68 -9.93 22.90
N ASN A 55 8.93 -11.10 22.37
CA ASN A 55 10.00 -11.99 22.80
C ASN A 55 10.73 -12.49 21.55
N ILE A 56 11.81 -11.80 21.17
CA ILE A 56 12.57 -12.07 19.97
C ILE A 56 13.90 -12.73 20.33
N LYS A 57 14.13 -13.91 19.82
CA LYS A 57 15.37 -14.67 20.04
C LYS A 57 16.60 -13.82 19.69
N GLY A 58 17.50 -13.66 20.65
CA GLY A 58 18.73 -12.89 20.49
C GLY A 58 18.58 -11.37 20.56
N HIS A 59 17.38 -10.84 20.90
CA HIS A 59 17.11 -9.41 21.04
C HIS A 59 16.28 -9.14 22.31
N ASP A 60 16.93 -9.05 23.44
CA ASP A 60 16.28 -8.78 24.73
C ASP A 60 15.52 -7.45 24.68
N GLY A 61 14.23 -7.49 25.04
CA GLY A 61 13.34 -6.32 24.96
C GLY A 61 12.95 -5.88 23.55
N GLY A 62 13.44 -6.57 22.51
CA GLY A 62 13.09 -6.29 21.12
C GLY A 62 11.62 -6.56 20.82
N ARG A 63 11.00 -5.68 20.05
CA ARG A 63 9.60 -5.80 19.62
C ARG A 63 9.46 -5.60 18.14
N ILE A 64 8.64 -6.44 17.51
CA ILE A 64 8.31 -6.34 16.08
C ILE A 64 6.79 -6.31 15.94
N VAL A 65 6.26 -5.46 15.07
CA VAL A 65 4.85 -5.47 14.67
C VAL A 65 4.70 -5.40 13.15
N GLY A 66 3.62 -5.96 12.64
CA GLY A 66 3.28 -5.84 11.23
C GLY A 66 1.82 -6.21 10.96
N GLY A 67 1.34 -5.92 9.77
CA GLY A 67 -0.08 -6.02 9.46
C GLY A 67 -0.93 -5.00 10.20
N VAL A 68 -0.34 -3.89 10.65
CA VAL A 68 -0.99 -2.92 11.54
C VAL A 68 -1.50 -1.67 10.83
N VAL A 69 -1.27 -1.55 9.53
CA VAL A 69 -1.77 -0.42 8.72
C VAL A 69 -2.98 -0.84 7.88
N ALA A 70 -2.88 -1.99 7.21
CA ALA A 70 -3.83 -2.38 6.19
C ALA A 70 -4.01 -3.91 6.09
N ALA A 71 -4.23 -4.60 7.20
CA ALA A 71 -4.59 -6.02 7.17
C ALA A 71 -5.97 -6.23 6.55
N SER A 72 -6.89 -5.28 6.75
CA SER A 72 -8.26 -5.31 6.23
C SER A 72 -8.78 -3.91 5.91
N ARG A 73 -9.84 -3.83 5.10
CA ARG A 73 -10.57 -2.56 4.85
C ARG A 73 -11.09 -1.93 6.15
N LYS A 74 -11.54 -2.75 7.09
CA LYS A 74 -11.97 -2.30 8.41
C LYS A 74 -10.85 -1.57 9.16
N MET A 75 -9.62 -2.11 9.12
CA MET A 75 -8.46 -1.48 9.76
C MET A 75 -8.13 -0.13 9.08
N ILE A 76 -8.13 -0.08 7.75
CA ILE A 76 -7.92 1.17 6.98
C ILE A 76 -8.98 2.21 7.35
N ALA A 77 -10.26 1.84 7.38
CA ALA A 77 -11.35 2.72 7.74
C ALA A 77 -11.22 3.24 9.19
N THR A 78 -10.80 2.38 10.12
CA THR A 78 -10.51 2.77 11.51
C THR A 78 -9.35 3.79 11.56
N ALA A 79 -8.27 3.58 10.79
CA ALA A 79 -7.16 4.53 10.71
C ALA A 79 -7.60 5.89 10.15
N LEU A 80 -8.54 5.90 9.21
CA LEU A 80 -9.09 7.09 8.57
C LEU A 80 -10.26 7.72 9.35
N ASP A 81 -10.73 7.09 10.42
CA ASP A 81 -11.91 7.51 11.22
C ASP A 81 -13.18 7.65 10.33
N CYS A 82 -13.50 6.60 9.58
CA CYS A 82 -14.66 6.55 8.69
C CYS A 82 -15.31 5.16 8.67
N ALA A 83 -16.46 5.02 8.01
CA ALA A 83 -17.09 3.71 7.79
C ALA A 83 -16.22 2.81 6.88
N PRO A 84 -16.27 1.47 7.01
CA PRO A 84 -15.47 0.54 6.22
C PRO A 84 -16.06 0.31 4.81
N THR A 85 -16.52 1.37 4.16
CA THR A 85 -17.02 1.37 2.78
C THR A 85 -16.03 2.11 1.88
N LEU A 86 -15.97 1.74 0.61
CA LEU A 86 -15.12 2.43 -0.36
C LEU A 86 -15.47 3.91 -0.48
N GLU A 87 -16.76 4.24 -0.45
CA GLU A 87 -17.24 5.61 -0.52
C GLU A 87 -16.73 6.45 0.66
N ALA A 88 -16.87 5.98 1.90
CA ALA A 88 -16.42 6.70 3.08
C ALA A 88 -14.89 6.86 3.11
N ILE A 89 -14.14 5.84 2.68
CA ILE A 89 -12.68 5.90 2.54
C ILE A 89 -12.30 6.94 1.48
N HIS A 90 -12.97 6.91 0.31
CA HIS A 90 -12.78 7.88 -0.76
C HIS A 90 -13.02 9.31 -0.27
N ASP A 91 -14.17 9.56 0.35
CA ASP A 91 -14.54 10.90 0.84
C ASP A 91 -13.54 11.42 1.87
N ARG A 92 -13.09 10.56 2.78
CA ARG A 92 -12.11 10.94 3.80
C ARG A 92 -10.75 11.28 3.21
N VAL A 93 -10.25 10.46 2.28
CA VAL A 93 -8.99 10.72 1.58
C VAL A 93 -9.08 11.98 0.73
N THR A 94 -10.13 12.12 -0.05
CA THR A 94 -10.38 13.30 -0.90
C THR A 94 -10.49 14.58 -0.07
N SER A 95 -11.19 14.54 1.07
CA SER A 95 -11.26 15.66 2.00
C SER A 95 -9.87 16.11 2.48
N GLY A 96 -9.01 15.16 2.85
CA GLY A 96 -7.62 15.47 3.25
C GLY A 96 -6.78 16.04 2.11
N MET A 97 -6.97 15.53 0.88
CA MET A 97 -6.28 16.04 -0.31
C MET A 97 -6.70 17.48 -0.65
N ASN A 98 -7.99 17.81 -0.47
CA ASN A 98 -8.54 19.12 -0.79
C ASN A 98 -8.27 20.17 0.30
N ALA A 99 -8.00 19.74 1.54
CA ALA A 99 -7.69 20.62 2.69
C ALA A 99 -6.45 20.12 3.43
N PRO A 100 -5.26 20.11 2.78
CA PRO A 100 -4.03 19.68 3.43
C PRO A 100 -3.66 20.62 4.59
N ILE A 101 -3.11 20.05 5.67
CA ILE A 101 -2.62 20.80 6.84
C ILE A 101 -1.11 20.61 6.93
N GLU A 102 -0.37 21.69 6.74
CA GLU A 102 1.10 21.66 6.75
C GLU A 102 1.65 21.15 8.09
N PRO A 103 2.70 20.31 8.07
CA PRO A 103 3.37 19.87 9.27
C PRO A 103 3.97 21.05 10.07
N VAL A 104 4.07 20.89 11.37
CA VAL A 104 4.68 21.88 12.27
C VAL A 104 5.98 21.34 12.85
N VAL A 105 7.02 22.17 12.88
CA VAL A 105 8.31 21.79 13.49
C VAL A 105 8.27 22.14 14.97
N VAL A 106 8.50 21.13 15.81
CA VAL A 106 8.61 21.27 17.27
C VAL A 106 10.06 21.10 17.70
N GLU A 107 10.39 21.56 18.90
CA GLU A 107 11.77 21.57 19.42
C GLU A 107 12.30 20.15 19.66
N THR A 108 11.47 19.25 20.20
CA THR A 108 11.83 17.86 20.50
C THR A 108 10.60 16.95 20.45
N GLY A 109 10.80 15.65 20.55
CA GLY A 109 9.73 14.67 20.59
C GLY A 109 10.21 13.30 21.07
N PRO A 110 9.29 12.34 21.29
CA PRO A 110 9.63 11.03 21.83
C PRO A 110 10.72 10.28 21.04
N VAL A 111 10.81 10.50 19.74
CA VAL A 111 11.84 9.86 18.89
C VAL A 111 13.26 10.31 19.24
N LYS A 112 13.43 11.37 20.00
CA LYS A 112 14.72 11.91 20.48
C LYS A 112 15.13 11.42 21.88
N GLU A 113 14.40 10.46 22.48
CA GLU A 113 14.72 9.94 23.82
C GLU A 113 16.09 9.25 23.89
N VAL A 114 16.53 8.65 22.80
CA VAL A 114 17.85 8.01 22.63
C VAL A 114 18.46 8.48 21.31
N ILE A 115 19.72 8.93 21.36
CA ILE A 115 20.48 9.41 20.20
C ILE A 115 21.77 8.62 20.12
N ILE A 116 22.02 7.98 18.98
CA ILE A 116 23.19 7.12 18.74
C ILE A 116 23.95 7.65 17.52
N THR A 117 25.23 7.97 17.69
CA THR A 117 26.08 8.54 16.63
C THR A 117 27.45 7.85 16.60
N GLY A 118 28.21 8.08 15.54
CA GLY A 118 29.60 7.61 15.42
C GLY A 118 29.73 6.09 15.46
N ASP A 119 30.70 5.60 16.23
CA ASP A 119 31.05 4.16 16.30
C ASP A 119 30.01 3.31 17.04
N ASP A 120 29.10 3.94 17.78
CA ASP A 120 28.03 3.25 18.51
C ASP A 120 26.85 2.81 17.61
N ILE A 121 26.83 3.32 16.36
CA ILE A 121 25.83 2.94 15.37
C ILE A 121 25.96 1.45 15.05
N ASP A 122 24.88 0.71 15.28
CA ASP A 122 24.79 -0.69 14.92
C ASP A 122 23.36 -1.11 14.60
N LEU A 123 23.05 -1.21 13.31
CA LEU A 123 21.73 -1.63 12.79
C LEU A 123 21.39 -3.07 13.18
N HIS A 124 22.37 -3.92 13.50
CA HIS A 124 22.13 -5.30 13.93
C HIS A 124 21.55 -5.39 15.35
N LYS A 125 21.58 -4.30 16.12
CA LYS A 125 20.90 -4.22 17.43
C LYS A 125 19.37 -4.14 17.30
N LEU A 126 18.88 -3.73 16.13
CA LEU A 126 17.44 -3.73 15.85
C LEU A 126 16.98 -5.14 15.44
N PRO A 127 15.83 -5.63 15.94
CA PRO A 127 15.29 -6.94 15.57
C PRO A 127 14.67 -6.90 14.16
N VAL A 128 15.47 -6.72 13.12
CA VAL A 128 15.03 -6.63 11.74
C VAL A 128 14.78 -8.03 11.17
N PRO A 129 13.56 -8.35 10.68
CA PRO A 129 13.23 -9.66 10.17
C PRO A 129 13.84 -9.97 8.80
N ILE A 130 14.01 -11.26 8.51
CA ILE A 130 14.02 -11.81 7.16
C ILE A 130 12.58 -12.20 6.84
N TRP A 131 11.95 -11.52 5.86
CA TRP A 131 10.54 -11.67 5.58
C TRP A 131 10.19 -12.92 4.77
N THR A 132 11.10 -13.29 3.84
CA THR A 132 10.98 -14.48 3.00
C THR A 132 12.25 -15.32 3.18
N PRO A 133 12.30 -16.21 4.18
CA PRO A 133 13.47 -17.03 4.50
C PRO A 133 13.97 -17.78 3.26
N GLU A 134 15.29 -17.93 3.18
CA GLU A 134 16.01 -18.61 2.08
C GLU A 134 15.94 -17.91 0.71
N LYS A 135 15.14 -16.83 0.59
CA LYS A 135 14.95 -16.09 -0.67
C LYS A 135 15.35 -14.63 -0.56
N ASP A 136 15.09 -13.98 0.57
CA ASP A 136 15.57 -12.62 0.79
C ASP A 136 17.09 -12.62 0.98
N ALA A 137 17.77 -11.59 0.48
CA ALA A 137 19.22 -11.45 0.59
C ALA A 137 19.71 -11.14 2.02
N GLY A 138 18.81 -11.02 2.99
CA GLY A 138 19.11 -10.74 4.40
C GLY A 138 17.95 -10.05 5.10
N PRO A 139 18.20 -9.43 6.26
CA PRO A 139 17.18 -8.67 6.98
C PRO A 139 16.81 -7.37 6.24
N TYR A 140 15.50 -7.06 6.22
CA TYR A 140 14.99 -5.86 5.57
C TYR A 140 14.07 -5.05 6.48
N LEU A 141 14.34 -3.75 6.57
CA LEU A 141 13.36 -2.77 7.00
C LEU A 141 12.46 -2.39 5.80
N THR A 142 11.20 -2.09 6.08
CA THR A 142 10.22 -1.61 5.10
C THR A 142 9.60 -0.29 5.58
N PRO A 143 10.44 0.74 5.77
CA PRO A 143 10.11 1.98 6.44
C PRO A 143 9.57 3.02 5.48
N LEU A 144 9.21 4.18 6.06
CA LEU A 144 9.01 5.41 5.33
C LEU A 144 10.33 6.17 5.18
N TRP A 145 10.62 6.58 3.95
CA TRP A 145 11.78 7.41 3.62
C TRP A 145 11.37 8.86 3.42
N VAL A 146 12.14 9.77 3.98
CA VAL A 146 12.04 11.21 3.78
C VAL A 146 13.21 11.66 2.93
N THR A 147 12.94 12.32 1.82
CA THR A 147 13.94 12.97 0.95
C THR A 147 13.46 14.36 0.56
N LYS A 148 14.37 15.26 0.20
CA LYS A 148 14.05 16.64 -0.20
C LYS A 148 14.61 16.94 -1.59
N ASP A 149 13.82 17.58 -2.44
CA ASP A 149 14.25 18.04 -3.75
C ASP A 149 15.32 19.13 -3.60
N PRO A 150 16.54 18.95 -4.12
CA PRO A 150 17.61 19.91 -3.93
C PRO A 150 17.40 21.25 -4.67
N ALA A 151 16.44 21.33 -5.58
CA ALA A 151 16.13 22.54 -6.33
C ALA A 151 14.98 23.34 -5.71
N THR A 152 13.96 22.66 -5.17
CA THR A 152 12.73 23.29 -4.70
C THR A 152 12.54 23.21 -3.20
N GLY A 153 13.30 22.37 -2.51
CA GLY A 153 13.11 22.07 -1.08
C GLY A 153 11.87 21.20 -0.79
N ARG A 154 11.11 20.79 -1.81
CA ARG A 154 9.92 19.96 -1.61
C ARG A 154 10.30 18.58 -1.07
N ARG A 155 9.63 18.19 0.00
CA ARG A 155 9.77 16.87 0.62
C ARG A 155 9.03 15.80 -0.20
N ASN A 156 9.49 14.57 -0.10
CA ASN A 156 8.77 13.39 -0.54
C ASN A 156 8.85 12.30 0.53
N ILE A 157 7.72 11.69 0.81
CA ILE A 157 7.62 10.51 1.67
C ILE A 157 7.28 9.30 0.82
N GLY A 158 7.90 8.15 1.09
CA GLY A 158 7.58 6.91 0.37
C GLY A 158 8.05 5.67 1.09
N ILE A 159 7.29 4.58 0.98
CA ILE A 159 7.70 3.26 1.49
C ILE A 159 8.76 2.68 0.55
N ARG A 160 9.95 2.38 1.08
CA ARG A 160 11.03 1.73 0.31
C ARG A 160 11.74 0.72 1.18
N ARG A 161 12.01 -0.45 0.59
CA ARG A 161 12.76 -1.51 1.24
C ARG A 161 14.21 -1.09 1.49
N CYS A 162 14.80 -1.61 2.58
CA CYS A 162 16.06 -1.19 3.11
C CYS A 162 16.82 -2.43 3.61
N GLN A 163 17.70 -2.99 2.77
CA GLN A 163 18.50 -4.17 3.12
C GLN A 163 19.60 -3.82 4.12
N ILE A 164 19.63 -4.44 5.29
CA ILE A 164 20.75 -4.28 6.22
C ILE A 164 22.00 -4.93 5.61
N LYS A 165 23.04 -4.14 5.40
CA LYS A 165 24.31 -4.58 4.80
C LYS A 165 25.42 -4.70 5.83
N SER A 166 25.52 -3.73 6.72
CA SER A 166 26.53 -3.67 7.78
C SER A 166 25.97 -2.98 9.01
N LYS A 167 26.80 -2.69 9.99
CA LYS A 167 26.44 -1.92 11.18
C LYS A 167 25.81 -0.56 10.85
N ASN A 168 26.28 0.07 9.78
CA ASN A 168 25.90 1.45 9.44
C ASN A 168 25.62 1.66 7.94
N THR A 169 25.35 0.60 7.19
CA THR A 169 24.94 0.73 5.77
C THR A 169 23.74 -0.13 5.44
N THR A 170 22.90 0.38 4.53
CA THR A 170 21.79 -0.36 3.95
C THR A 170 21.78 -0.23 2.43
N GLY A 171 21.28 -1.26 1.74
CA GLY A 171 20.86 -1.12 0.35
C GLY A 171 19.51 -0.42 0.24
N ILE A 172 19.24 0.20 -0.90
CA ILE A 172 17.95 0.83 -1.20
C ILE A 172 17.54 0.58 -2.65
N LEU A 173 16.24 0.42 -2.89
CA LEU A 173 15.65 0.40 -4.23
C LEU A 173 14.71 1.62 -4.41
N PHE A 174 14.99 2.48 -5.40
CA PHE A 174 14.17 3.68 -5.66
C PHE A 174 12.93 3.41 -6.51
N GLY A 175 12.77 2.25 -7.10
CA GLY A 175 11.65 1.94 -7.99
C GLY A 175 11.64 2.78 -9.28
N ALA A 176 10.44 3.06 -9.81
CA ALA A 176 10.29 3.74 -11.09
C ALA A 176 10.86 5.17 -11.09
N PRO A 177 11.47 5.62 -12.20
CA PRO A 177 12.18 6.91 -12.30
C PRO A 177 11.27 8.14 -12.16
N ASP A 178 9.97 7.96 -12.31
CA ASP A 178 8.95 8.99 -12.16
C ASP A 178 8.48 9.21 -10.71
N ARG A 179 9.04 8.48 -9.72
CA ARG A 179 8.72 8.60 -8.30
C ARG A 179 9.59 9.65 -7.62
N GLY A 180 9.00 10.38 -6.65
CA GLY A 180 9.64 11.52 -5.99
C GLY A 180 11.05 11.24 -5.50
N GLY A 181 11.27 10.17 -4.73
CA GLY A 181 12.61 9.81 -4.27
C GLY A 181 13.60 9.45 -5.37
N ALA A 182 13.16 8.82 -6.48
CA ALA A 182 14.00 8.54 -7.64
C ALA A 182 14.37 9.83 -8.38
N ILE A 183 13.42 10.77 -8.49
CA ILE A 183 13.65 12.11 -9.08
C ILE A 183 14.68 12.87 -8.23
N HIS A 184 14.54 12.86 -6.88
CA HIS A 184 15.50 13.52 -6.00
C HIS A 184 16.90 12.89 -6.14
N HIS A 185 17.00 11.56 -6.12
CA HIS A 185 18.24 10.84 -6.32
C HIS A 185 18.93 11.22 -7.65
N ALA A 186 18.17 11.26 -8.75
CA ALA A 186 18.70 11.66 -10.05
C ALA A 186 19.24 13.10 -10.07
N LYS A 187 18.56 14.05 -9.36
CA LYS A 187 19.00 15.44 -9.24
C LYS A 187 20.28 15.59 -8.42
N TYR A 188 20.40 14.88 -7.29
CA TYR A 188 21.64 14.85 -6.50
C TYR A 188 22.79 14.22 -7.28
N LYS A 189 22.54 13.11 -7.98
CA LYS A 189 23.54 12.48 -8.86
C LYS A 189 24.05 13.44 -9.94
N ALA A 190 23.16 14.22 -10.54
CA ALA A 190 23.53 15.22 -11.55
C ALA A 190 24.39 16.37 -10.98
N ARG A 191 24.30 16.62 -9.66
CA ARG A 191 25.15 17.60 -8.96
C ARG A 191 26.47 17.02 -8.45
N GLY A 192 26.64 15.69 -8.48
CA GLY A 192 27.78 15.00 -7.86
C GLY A 192 27.77 15.06 -6.34
N GLU A 193 26.61 15.24 -5.72
CA GLU A 193 26.42 15.38 -4.28
C GLU A 193 25.73 14.12 -3.72
N HIS A 194 26.11 13.65 -2.54
CA HIS A 194 25.36 12.61 -1.82
C HIS A 194 23.99 13.16 -1.44
N MET A 195 22.96 12.30 -1.45
CA MET A 195 21.60 12.71 -1.14
C MET A 195 21.31 12.52 0.36
N PRO A 196 21.10 13.58 1.14
CA PRO A 196 20.60 13.46 2.49
C PRO A 196 19.24 12.74 2.49
N ALA A 197 19.07 11.77 3.37
CA ALA A 197 17.83 11.05 3.53
C ALA A 197 17.64 10.64 4.98
N ALA A 198 16.39 10.53 5.41
CA ALA A 198 16.03 9.96 6.69
C ALA A 198 15.00 8.83 6.49
N ILE A 199 15.09 7.86 7.36
CA ILE A 199 14.16 6.74 7.45
C ILE A 199 13.41 6.89 8.76
N PHE A 200 12.08 6.73 8.76
CA PHE A 200 11.35 6.60 10.01
C PHE A 200 10.46 5.36 10.03
N ILE A 201 10.32 4.77 11.20
CA ILE A 201 9.60 3.54 11.48
C ILE A 201 8.60 3.82 12.60
N GLY A 202 7.37 3.37 12.43
CA GLY A 202 6.28 3.70 13.34
C GLY A 202 5.79 5.13 13.12
N GLY A 203 4.75 5.50 13.82
CA GLY A 203 4.06 6.77 13.65
C GLY A 203 2.57 6.54 13.48
N ASP A 204 1.87 7.55 13.01
CA ASP A 204 0.45 7.46 12.68
C ASP A 204 0.24 6.56 11.44
N PRO A 205 -0.73 5.64 11.44
CA PRO A 205 -1.00 4.77 10.29
C PRO A 205 -1.35 5.54 9.01
N VAL A 206 -1.93 6.74 9.12
CA VAL A 206 -2.27 7.57 7.96
C VAL A 206 -1.03 7.96 7.16
N GLN A 207 0.14 8.13 7.80
CA GLN A 207 1.40 8.42 7.12
C GLN A 207 1.80 7.30 6.14
N TYR A 208 1.56 6.04 6.52
CA TYR A 208 1.80 4.89 5.65
C TYR A 208 0.75 4.76 4.54
N LEU A 209 -0.49 5.15 4.82
CA LEU A 209 -1.56 5.12 3.82
C LEU A 209 -1.33 6.15 2.71
N VAL A 210 -0.87 7.38 3.04
CA VAL A 210 -0.66 8.42 2.02
C VAL A 210 0.64 8.24 1.22
N ALA A 211 1.65 7.58 1.77
CA ALA A 211 3.00 7.50 1.18
C ALA A 211 3.09 6.91 -0.24
N PRO A 212 2.25 5.95 -0.69
CA PRO A 212 2.34 5.38 -2.04
C PRO A 212 1.70 6.24 -3.14
N ALA A 213 0.86 7.20 -2.81
CA ALA A 213 0.12 8.01 -3.78
C ALA A 213 0.91 9.25 -4.21
N ARG A 214 0.39 9.95 -5.21
CA ARG A 214 0.92 11.23 -5.68
C ARG A 214 -0.09 12.32 -5.38
N TYR A 215 0.39 13.38 -4.78
CA TYR A 215 -0.42 14.54 -4.44
C TYR A 215 0.19 15.81 -5.02
N GLY A 216 -0.64 16.83 -5.21
CA GLY A 216 -0.17 18.18 -5.51
C GLY A 216 0.55 18.83 -4.32
N ALA A 217 0.22 18.40 -3.08
CA ALA A 217 0.80 18.83 -1.82
C ALA A 217 1.85 17.84 -1.28
N ASP A 218 2.49 18.17 -0.16
CA ASP A 218 3.34 17.29 0.64
C ASP A 218 2.50 16.13 1.21
N GLU A 219 3.00 14.91 1.18
CA GLU A 219 2.29 13.73 1.68
C GLU A 219 1.92 13.87 3.16
N LEU A 220 2.79 14.49 3.99
CA LEU A 220 2.47 14.73 5.40
C LEU A 220 1.43 15.83 5.60
N ALA A 221 1.36 16.80 4.69
CA ALA A 221 0.27 17.79 4.72
C ALA A 221 -1.07 17.13 4.38
N VAL A 222 -1.11 16.19 3.43
CA VAL A 222 -2.32 15.40 3.14
C VAL A 222 -2.69 14.53 4.35
N ALA A 223 -1.71 13.89 5.00
CA ALA A 223 -1.95 13.14 6.23
C ALA A 223 -2.54 14.04 7.33
N GLY A 224 -2.01 15.25 7.50
CA GLY A 224 -2.55 16.25 8.40
C GLY A 224 -3.99 16.63 8.10
N GLY A 225 -4.32 16.83 6.81
CA GLY A 225 -5.69 17.08 6.35
C GLY A 225 -6.65 15.92 6.64
N ILE A 226 -6.22 14.67 6.43
CA ILE A 226 -6.98 13.47 6.80
C ILE A 226 -7.19 13.39 8.31
N ARG A 227 -6.16 13.66 9.11
CA ARG A 227 -6.25 13.67 10.58
C ARG A 227 -7.10 14.80 11.14
N GLY A 228 -7.12 15.94 10.45
CA GLY A 228 -7.70 17.19 10.94
C GLY A 228 -6.76 17.98 11.86
N GLU A 229 -5.47 17.62 11.93
CA GLU A 229 -4.43 18.31 12.71
C GLU A 229 -3.05 18.14 12.07
N ALA A 230 -2.15 19.09 12.33
CA ALA A 230 -0.79 19.05 11.80
C ALA A 230 0.03 17.88 12.35
N ILE A 231 0.89 17.32 11.50
CA ILE A 231 1.92 16.36 11.93
C ILE A 231 3.05 17.13 12.61
N GLU A 232 3.39 16.78 13.85
CA GLU A 232 4.56 17.32 14.53
C GLU A 232 5.84 16.69 13.98
N MET A 233 6.80 17.55 13.62
CA MET A 233 8.10 17.17 13.06
C MET A 233 9.22 17.67 13.96
N VAL A 234 10.32 16.92 14.03
CA VAL A 234 11.58 17.35 14.66
C VAL A 234 12.71 17.38 13.63
N LYS A 235 13.67 18.27 13.83
CA LYS A 235 14.88 18.28 12.99
C LYS A 235 15.72 17.03 13.22
N CYS A 236 16.32 16.52 12.16
CA CYS A 236 17.37 15.50 12.23
C CYS A 236 18.60 16.04 12.95
N GLU A 237 19.44 15.14 13.49
CA GLU A 237 20.66 15.50 14.23
C GLU A 237 21.83 15.81 13.30
N THR A 238 21.93 15.09 12.17
CA THR A 238 23.15 15.09 11.32
C THR A 238 22.91 15.60 9.90
N ILE A 239 21.63 15.77 9.49
CA ILE A 239 21.24 16.21 8.15
C ILE A 239 20.14 17.25 8.20
N ASP A 240 20.02 18.09 7.16
CA ASP A 240 18.99 19.15 7.06
C ASP A 240 17.66 18.59 6.56
N LEU A 241 17.05 17.72 7.36
CA LEU A 241 15.71 17.18 7.15
C LEU A 241 14.90 17.23 8.45
N GLU A 242 13.58 17.13 8.29
CA GLU A 242 12.64 16.96 9.40
C GLU A 242 11.95 15.61 9.29
N VAL A 243 11.67 14.98 10.44
CA VAL A 243 11.02 13.66 10.58
C VAL A 243 9.91 13.72 11.61
N PRO A 244 8.91 12.82 11.57
CA PRO A 244 7.83 12.82 12.56
C PRO A 244 8.37 12.66 14.00
N ALA A 245 7.96 13.58 14.89
CA ALA A 245 8.40 13.64 16.28
C ALA A 245 8.00 12.38 17.08
N HIS A 246 6.92 11.73 16.68
CA HIS A 246 6.32 10.59 17.37
C HIS A 246 6.64 9.23 16.72
N ALA A 247 7.60 9.16 15.80
CA ALA A 247 8.11 7.90 15.26
C ALA A 247 8.72 7.02 16.37
N GLU A 248 8.78 5.72 16.16
CA GLU A 248 9.46 4.78 17.06
C GLU A 248 10.99 4.85 16.89
N ILE A 249 11.44 4.88 15.62
CA ILE A 249 12.86 4.89 15.23
C ILE A 249 13.03 5.82 14.04
N VAL A 250 14.10 6.61 14.05
CA VAL A 250 14.59 7.38 12.90
C VAL A 250 16.03 6.99 12.61
N ILE A 251 16.38 6.81 11.35
CA ILE A 251 17.73 6.51 10.88
C ILE A 251 18.09 7.60 9.87
N GLU A 252 19.08 8.41 10.18
CA GLU A 252 19.56 9.54 9.38
C GLU A 252 20.82 9.16 8.62
N GLY A 253 21.03 9.73 7.46
CA GLY A 253 22.24 9.50 6.69
C GLY A 253 22.20 10.05 5.27
N GLU A 254 23.01 9.47 4.41
CA GLU A 254 23.21 9.88 3.04
C GLU A 254 23.17 8.71 2.08
N VAL A 255 22.46 8.84 0.96
CA VAL A 255 22.58 7.92 -0.17
C VAL A 255 23.82 8.28 -0.96
N LEU A 256 24.74 7.34 -1.08
CA LEU A 256 26.02 7.53 -1.77
C LEU A 256 25.81 7.54 -3.28
N MET A 257 26.41 8.52 -3.99
CA MET A 257 26.26 8.67 -5.44
C MET A 257 27.42 8.03 -6.23
N ASP A 258 28.53 7.74 -5.54
CA ASP A 258 29.77 7.21 -6.07
C ASP A 258 30.02 5.73 -5.69
N TYR A 259 29.07 5.11 -4.99
CA TYR A 259 29.19 3.75 -4.49
C TYR A 259 27.90 2.96 -4.61
N THR A 260 27.97 1.72 -5.11
CA THR A 260 26.86 0.79 -5.22
C THR A 260 27.23 -0.58 -4.67
N GLU A 261 26.22 -1.36 -4.29
CA GLU A 261 26.35 -2.77 -3.91
C GLU A 261 25.20 -3.58 -4.49
N PRO A 262 25.35 -4.92 -4.64
CA PRO A 262 24.23 -5.80 -4.99
C PRO A 262 23.07 -5.63 -3.99
N GLU A 263 21.87 -5.32 -4.46
CA GLU A 263 20.66 -5.15 -3.66
C GLU A 263 19.62 -6.20 -4.04
N GLY A 264 19.02 -6.84 -3.03
CA GLY A 264 18.08 -7.94 -3.26
C GLY A 264 18.77 -9.30 -3.41
N PRO A 265 17.98 -10.36 -3.65
CA PRO A 265 16.53 -10.35 -3.86
C PRO A 265 15.69 -10.04 -2.60
N PHE A 266 14.48 -9.58 -2.82
CA PHE A 266 13.47 -9.32 -1.80
C PHE A 266 12.06 -9.55 -2.38
N GLY A 267 11.13 -10.06 -1.56
CA GLY A 267 9.75 -10.32 -1.96
C GLY A 267 8.97 -9.06 -2.32
N GLU A 268 8.19 -9.09 -3.41
CA GLU A 268 7.43 -7.95 -3.89
C GLU A 268 5.93 -8.21 -4.01
N PHE A 269 5.15 -7.14 -4.11
CA PHE A 269 3.67 -7.17 -4.14
C PHE A 269 3.09 -7.97 -5.32
N THR A 270 3.89 -8.22 -6.35
CA THR A 270 3.51 -9.10 -7.48
C THR A 270 3.53 -10.57 -7.11
N GLY A 271 4.11 -10.92 -5.97
CA GLY A 271 4.27 -12.30 -5.52
C GLY A 271 5.57 -12.96 -5.95
N TYR A 272 6.43 -12.24 -6.64
CA TYR A 272 7.75 -12.70 -7.08
C TYR A 272 8.87 -12.01 -6.31
N MET A 273 10.05 -12.61 -6.33
CA MET A 273 11.27 -11.98 -5.80
C MET A 273 11.79 -10.96 -6.81
N ALA A 274 12.25 -9.81 -6.33
CA ALA A 274 12.81 -8.75 -7.17
C ALA A 274 14.14 -8.25 -6.60
N GLY A 275 15.06 -7.82 -7.46
CA GLY A 275 16.39 -7.35 -7.12
C GLY A 275 17.50 -8.26 -7.63
N GLY A 276 18.63 -8.28 -6.90
CA GLY A 276 19.83 -9.02 -7.32
C GLY A 276 20.68 -8.23 -8.34
N ARG A 277 20.58 -6.92 -8.34
CA ARG A 277 21.33 -5.98 -9.18
C ARG A 277 22.00 -4.91 -8.34
N GLU A 278 22.99 -4.22 -8.92
CA GLU A 278 23.63 -3.07 -8.29
C GLU A 278 22.61 -1.98 -7.94
N GLY A 279 22.65 -1.53 -6.71
CA GLY A 279 21.78 -0.48 -6.16
C GLY A 279 22.57 0.51 -5.32
N PRO A 280 22.00 1.70 -5.06
CA PRO A 280 22.62 2.69 -4.18
C PRO A 280 22.74 2.17 -2.75
N VAL A 281 23.72 2.69 -2.04
CA VAL A 281 23.95 2.41 -0.62
C VAL A 281 23.60 3.65 0.21
N PHE A 282 22.88 3.44 1.29
CA PHE A 282 22.61 4.46 2.29
C PHE A 282 23.55 4.27 3.49
N ARG A 283 24.37 5.29 3.76
CA ARG A 283 25.29 5.34 4.89
C ARG A 283 24.64 6.07 6.06
N VAL A 284 24.50 5.39 7.18
CA VAL A 284 23.89 5.89 8.40
C VAL A 284 24.85 6.77 9.18
N THR A 285 24.38 7.95 9.61
CA THR A 285 25.15 8.92 10.40
C THR A 285 24.59 9.13 11.82
N CYS A 286 23.31 8.79 12.02
CA CYS A 286 22.67 8.83 13.34
C CYS A 286 21.46 7.90 13.38
N ILE A 287 21.20 7.31 14.54
CA ILE A 287 19.94 6.63 14.87
C ILE A 287 19.35 7.29 16.09
N THR A 288 18.11 7.74 15.98
CA THR A 288 17.33 8.19 17.14
C THR A 288 16.11 7.32 17.35
N HIS A 289 15.73 7.06 18.59
CA HIS A 289 14.59 6.22 18.87
C HIS A 289 13.97 6.49 20.25
N ARG A 290 12.73 6.08 20.40
CA ARG A 290 12.05 6.03 21.69
C ARG A 290 12.71 5.00 22.60
N LYS A 291 12.56 5.14 23.92
CA LYS A 291 12.87 4.05 24.83
C LYS A 291 12.02 2.82 24.47
N ASP A 292 12.66 1.65 24.47
CA ASP A 292 12.04 0.38 24.09
C ASP A 292 11.32 0.46 22.72
N PRO A 293 12.05 0.70 21.61
CA PRO A 293 11.44 0.96 20.33
C PRO A 293 10.77 -0.27 19.75
N ILE A 294 9.78 -0.04 18.90
CA ILE A 294 9.07 -1.08 18.15
C ILE A 294 9.52 -1.00 16.69
N VAL A 295 10.05 -2.11 16.16
CA VAL A 295 10.29 -2.26 14.72
C VAL A 295 8.97 -2.60 14.06
N MET A 296 8.45 -1.69 13.27
CA MET A 296 7.25 -1.91 12.47
C MET A 296 7.66 -2.26 11.03
N GLY A 297 7.12 -3.36 10.52
CA GLY A 297 7.32 -3.78 9.13
C GLY A 297 6.03 -3.82 8.34
N VAL A 298 6.09 -3.35 7.10
CA VAL A 298 5.05 -3.52 6.09
C VAL A 298 5.43 -4.70 5.22
N ILE A 299 4.66 -5.78 5.30
CA ILE A 299 4.97 -6.99 4.53
C ILE A 299 4.63 -6.82 3.05
N SER A 300 5.58 -7.15 2.18
CA SER A 300 5.42 -7.15 0.72
C SER A 300 5.85 -8.52 0.18
N GLN A 301 4.90 -9.35 -0.18
CA GLN A 301 5.12 -10.73 -0.61
C GLN A 301 3.99 -11.17 -1.54
N PHE A 302 3.88 -12.48 -1.80
CA PHE A 302 2.78 -13.08 -2.56
C PHE A 302 1.42 -12.56 -2.08
N PRO A 303 0.54 -12.06 -2.97
CA PRO A 303 -0.75 -11.46 -2.60
C PRO A 303 -1.70 -12.44 -1.86
N PRO A 304 -2.56 -11.90 -1.00
CA PRO A 304 -2.59 -10.54 -0.51
C PRO A 304 -1.44 -10.25 0.48
N SER A 305 -1.00 -9.00 0.53
CA SER A 305 0.01 -8.53 1.48
C SER A 305 -0.33 -7.12 1.95
N GLU A 306 0.24 -6.69 3.07
CA GLU A 306 -0.07 -5.37 3.61
C GLU A 306 0.26 -4.24 2.62
N SER A 307 1.40 -4.34 1.92
CA SER A 307 1.78 -3.35 0.90
C SER A 307 0.80 -3.28 -0.27
N SER A 308 0.21 -4.41 -0.68
CA SER A 308 -0.81 -4.43 -1.73
C SER A 308 -2.13 -3.81 -1.26
N MET A 309 -2.51 -4.03 0.00
CA MET A 309 -3.70 -3.45 0.60
C MET A 309 -3.61 -1.93 0.77
N ILE A 310 -2.44 -1.42 1.21
CA ILE A 310 -2.16 0.02 1.27
C ILE A 310 -2.31 0.66 -0.12
N LYS A 311 -1.71 0.05 -1.15
CA LYS A 311 -1.82 0.55 -2.54
C LYS A 311 -3.26 0.54 -3.03
N ARG A 312 -3.99 -0.57 -2.80
CA ARG A 312 -5.37 -0.76 -3.25
C ARG A 312 -6.28 0.35 -2.75
N ALA A 313 -6.29 0.61 -1.45
CA ALA A 313 -7.21 1.55 -0.83
C ALA A 313 -7.13 2.95 -1.43
N LEU A 314 -5.90 3.46 -1.65
CA LEU A 314 -5.71 4.80 -2.20
C LEU A 314 -5.87 4.84 -3.72
N LEU A 315 -5.51 3.74 -4.39
CA LEU A 315 -5.69 3.65 -5.84
C LEU A 315 -7.17 3.64 -6.22
N GLU A 316 -7.99 2.86 -5.52
CA GLU A 316 -9.44 2.79 -5.72
C GLU A 316 -10.08 4.16 -5.47
N ALA A 317 -9.77 4.79 -4.32
CA ALA A 317 -10.27 6.11 -3.97
C ALA A 317 -9.82 7.20 -4.98
N GLY A 318 -8.53 7.24 -5.28
CA GLY A 318 -7.97 8.22 -6.21
C GLY A 318 -8.50 8.07 -7.64
N LEU A 319 -8.66 6.83 -8.12
CA LEU A 319 -9.21 6.58 -9.45
C LEU A 319 -10.71 6.90 -9.52
N LYS A 320 -11.50 6.56 -8.49
CA LYS A 320 -12.91 6.93 -8.43
C LYS A 320 -13.07 8.44 -8.50
N LYS A 321 -12.30 9.18 -7.66
CA LYS A 321 -12.26 10.65 -7.71
C LYS A 321 -11.89 11.17 -9.11
N HIS A 322 -10.84 10.64 -9.69
CA HIS A 322 -10.38 11.05 -11.03
C HIS A 322 -11.49 10.88 -12.09
N LEU A 323 -12.18 9.75 -12.10
CA LEU A 323 -13.25 9.51 -13.06
C LEU A 323 -14.47 10.39 -12.81
N THR A 324 -14.92 10.52 -11.56
CA THR A 324 -16.18 11.20 -11.22
C THR A 324 -16.05 12.71 -11.09
N GLU A 325 -14.96 13.21 -10.49
CA GLU A 325 -14.78 14.64 -10.19
C GLU A 325 -13.86 15.32 -11.24
N ASP A 326 -12.65 14.79 -11.49
CA ASP A 326 -11.70 15.47 -12.37
C ASP A 326 -12.13 15.37 -13.85
N LEU A 327 -12.63 14.21 -14.30
CA LEU A 327 -13.15 13.98 -15.64
C LEU A 327 -14.66 14.18 -15.75
N ASN A 328 -15.36 14.33 -14.63
CA ASN A 328 -16.81 14.50 -14.57
C ASN A 328 -17.58 13.44 -15.38
N LEU A 329 -17.15 12.15 -15.31
CA LEU A 329 -17.83 11.05 -15.96
C LEU A 329 -19.04 10.60 -15.13
N PRO A 330 -20.24 10.59 -15.70
CA PRO A 330 -21.44 10.17 -14.98
C PRO A 330 -21.49 8.64 -14.83
N GLY A 331 -22.31 8.17 -13.91
CA GLY A 331 -22.70 6.76 -13.80
C GLY A 331 -21.61 5.81 -13.27
N ILE A 332 -20.44 6.27 -12.87
CA ILE A 332 -19.45 5.44 -12.20
C ILE A 332 -19.98 5.09 -10.81
N HIS A 333 -20.18 3.78 -10.56
CA HIS A 333 -20.73 3.29 -9.31
C HIS A 333 -19.60 2.89 -8.34
N ASP A 334 -18.70 1.97 -8.78
CA ASP A 334 -17.67 1.43 -7.92
C ASP A 334 -16.39 1.08 -8.70
N VAL A 335 -15.27 1.02 -7.99
CA VAL A 335 -13.93 0.72 -8.51
C VAL A 335 -13.27 -0.30 -7.59
N HIS A 336 -12.78 -1.42 -8.11
CA HIS A 336 -12.17 -2.46 -7.31
C HIS A 336 -10.91 -3.03 -7.97
N ALA A 337 -9.79 -2.94 -7.28
CA ALA A 337 -8.51 -3.53 -7.69
C ALA A 337 -8.31 -4.85 -6.94
N LEU A 338 -8.18 -5.96 -7.69
CA LEU A 338 -8.16 -7.29 -7.10
C LEU A 338 -6.92 -7.56 -6.23
N GLU A 339 -7.12 -8.16 -5.07
CA GLU A 339 -6.03 -8.60 -4.19
C GLU A 339 -5.04 -9.52 -4.90
N ALA A 340 -5.54 -10.48 -5.67
CA ALA A 340 -4.70 -11.41 -6.45
C ALA A 340 -3.79 -10.69 -7.45
N GLY A 341 -4.20 -9.53 -7.93
CA GLY A 341 -3.39 -8.64 -8.76
C GLY A 341 -2.47 -7.70 -7.98
N GLY A 342 -2.20 -7.98 -6.71
CA GLY A 342 -1.41 -7.12 -5.84
C GLY A 342 -2.07 -5.77 -5.54
N GLY A 343 -3.41 -5.71 -5.60
CA GLY A 343 -4.19 -4.48 -5.43
C GLY A 343 -4.03 -3.48 -6.58
N THR A 344 -3.54 -3.92 -7.75
CA THR A 344 -3.23 -3.02 -8.87
C THR A 344 -3.48 -3.62 -10.26
N ALA A 345 -2.93 -4.80 -10.57
CA ALA A 345 -2.83 -5.30 -11.94
C ALA A 345 -4.18 -5.57 -12.63
N THR A 346 -5.20 -5.97 -11.87
CA THR A 346 -6.54 -6.25 -12.40
C THR A 346 -7.55 -5.32 -11.74
N LEU A 347 -8.18 -4.50 -12.54
CA LEU A 347 -9.13 -3.48 -12.13
C LEU A 347 -10.52 -3.77 -12.66
N TRP A 348 -11.51 -3.68 -11.79
CA TRP A 348 -12.92 -3.72 -12.13
C TRP A 348 -13.59 -2.38 -11.87
N ILE A 349 -14.48 -1.98 -12.77
CA ILE A 349 -15.28 -0.75 -12.64
C ILE A 349 -16.73 -1.14 -12.92
N SER A 350 -17.62 -0.89 -11.98
CA SER A 350 -19.07 -1.00 -12.21
C SER A 350 -19.64 0.37 -12.52
N MET A 351 -20.50 0.43 -13.54
CA MET A 351 -21.07 1.70 -13.99
C MET A 351 -22.45 1.53 -14.63
N LYS A 352 -23.27 2.56 -14.53
CA LYS A 352 -24.49 2.69 -15.32
C LYS A 352 -24.13 3.25 -16.71
N LYS A 353 -24.17 2.39 -17.73
CA LYS A 353 -23.91 2.83 -19.11
C LYS A 353 -25.03 3.73 -19.61
N MET A 354 -24.73 4.96 -19.98
CA MET A 354 -25.71 5.98 -20.32
C MET A 354 -25.74 6.33 -21.82
N TYR A 355 -24.66 6.04 -22.56
CA TYR A 355 -24.55 6.37 -24.00
C TYR A 355 -23.53 5.46 -24.69
N SER A 356 -23.57 5.46 -26.03
CA SER A 356 -22.61 4.71 -26.84
C SER A 356 -21.19 5.27 -26.66
N GLY A 357 -20.21 4.39 -26.45
CA GLY A 357 -18.81 4.78 -26.20
C GLY A 357 -18.50 5.15 -24.75
N HIS A 358 -19.47 5.12 -23.83
CA HIS A 358 -19.25 5.46 -22.42
C HIS A 358 -18.23 4.53 -21.74
N VAL A 359 -18.27 3.23 -22.04
CA VAL A 359 -17.28 2.24 -21.56
C VAL A 359 -15.87 2.61 -22.03
N ASP A 360 -15.72 2.94 -23.31
CA ASP A 360 -14.42 3.35 -23.85
C ASP A 360 -13.90 4.63 -23.21
N GLN A 361 -14.75 5.61 -23.03
CA GLN A 361 -14.38 6.87 -22.39
C GLN A 361 -13.92 6.63 -20.94
N THR A 362 -14.60 5.78 -20.18
CA THR A 362 -14.23 5.38 -18.82
C THR A 362 -12.88 4.64 -18.82
N ALA A 363 -12.67 3.70 -19.76
CA ALA A 363 -11.42 2.97 -19.87
C ALA A 363 -10.24 3.89 -20.20
N PHE A 364 -10.40 4.83 -21.14
CA PHE A 364 -9.35 5.79 -21.48
C PHE A 364 -9.10 6.80 -20.37
N GLY A 365 -10.14 7.24 -19.65
CA GLY A 365 -9.99 8.03 -18.44
C GLY A 365 -9.16 7.30 -17.37
N THR A 366 -9.46 6.02 -17.15
CA THR A 366 -8.66 5.16 -16.27
C THR A 366 -7.21 5.05 -16.71
N MET A 367 -6.94 4.91 -18.00
CA MET A 367 -5.58 4.87 -18.56
C MET A 367 -4.83 6.19 -18.42
N GLY A 368 -5.51 7.32 -18.30
CA GLY A 368 -4.92 8.63 -18.03
C GLY A 368 -4.52 8.84 -16.56
N HIS A 369 -4.96 7.98 -15.65
CA HIS A 369 -4.61 8.08 -14.24
C HIS A 369 -3.13 7.74 -13.98
N PHE A 370 -2.51 8.37 -12.97
CA PHE A 370 -1.09 8.15 -12.64
C PHE A 370 -0.75 6.69 -12.29
N GLY A 371 -1.73 5.90 -11.84
CA GLY A 371 -1.59 4.47 -11.56
C GLY A 371 -1.58 3.57 -12.79
N MET A 372 -1.71 4.13 -13.99
CA MET A 372 -1.84 3.39 -15.25
C MET A 372 -0.74 2.36 -15.50
N SER A 373 0.51 2.63 -15.09
CA SER A 373 1.61 1.68 -15.26
C SER A 373 1.38 0.33 -14.58
N TYR A 374 0.57 0.30 -13.53
CA TYR A 374 0.24 -0.92 -12.80
C TYR A 374 -0.93 -1.70 -13.40
N PHE A 375 -1.90 -1.02 -14.04
CA PHE A 375 -3.08 -1.69 -14.60
C PHE A 375 -2.70 -2.53 -15.82
N LYS A 376 -3.12 -3.80 -15.85
CA LYS A 376 -2.99 -4.70 -17.00
C LYS A 376 -4.35 -5.04 -17.58
N TRP A 377 -5.32 -5.28 -16.71
CA TRP A 377 -6.68 -5.72 -17.03
C TRP A 377 -7.65 -4.70 -16.48
N ILE A 378 -8.42 -4.06 -17.37
CA ILE A 378 -9.47 -3.10 -17.03
C ILE A 378 -10.78 -3.70 -17.50
N VAL A 379 -11.60 -4.17 -16.56
CA VAL A 379 -12.91 -4.77 -16.81
C VAL A 379 -13.99 -3.79 -16.38
N ILE A 380 -14.91 -3.48 -17.29
CA ILE A 380 -16.03 -2.54 -17.00
C ILE A 380 -17.34 -3.31 -17.17
N CYS A 381 -18.18 -3.31 -16.14
CA CYS A 381 -19.47 -3.99 -16.12
C CYS A 381 -20.59 -3.04 -15.69
N ASP A 382 -21.84 -3.51 -15.79
CA ASP A 382 -23.01 -2.77 -15.33
C ASP A 382 -23.06 -2.69 -13.79
N ASP A 383 -23.82 -1.73 -13.27
CA ASP A 383 -23.99 -1.44 -11.84
C ASP A 383 -24.83 -2.49 -11.08
N ASP A 384 -25.52 -3.40 -11.81
CA ASP A 384 -26.20 -4.57 -11.23
C ASP A 384 -25.21 -5.66 -10.72
N ILE A 385 -23.92 -5.51 -10.97
CA ILE A 385 -22.88 -6.48 -10.59
C ILE A 385 -22.13 -6.00 -9.34
N ASP A 386 -22.09 -6.85 -8.32
CA ASP A 386 -21.17 -6.66 -7.20
C ASP A 386 -19.76 -7.09 -7.61
N ILE A 387 -18.91 -6.11 -7.92
CA ILE A 387 -17.53 -6.36 -8.32
C ILE A 387 -16.62 -6.79 -7.15
N ASN A 388 -17.11 -6.81 -5.92
CA ASN A 388 -16.40 -7.38 -4.77
C ASN A 388 -16.66 -8.90 -4.66
N ASP A 389 -17.75 -9.42 -5.25
CA ASP A 389 -18.03 -10.85 -5.26
C ASP A 389 -17.26 -11.56 -6.40
N PRO A 390 -16.33 -12.49 -6.09
CA PRO A 390 -15.59 -13.24 -7.09
C PRO A 390 -16.50 -14.07 -8.03
N PHE A 391 -17.58 -14.64 -7.50
CA PHE A 391 -18.53 -15.42 -8.31
C PHE A 391 -19.22 -14.55 -9.36
N MET A 392 -19.66 -13.35 -8.96
CA MET A 392 -20.32 -12.43 -9.89
C MET A 392 -19.36 -11.93 -10.99
N ARG A 393 -18.08 -11.69 -10.64
CA ARG A 393 -17.05 -11.35 -11.64
C ARG A 393 -16.86 -12.47 -12.68
N ASP A 394 -16.71 -13.71 -12.22
CA ASP A 394 -16.53 -14.85 -13.10
C ASP A 394 -17.78 -15.11 -13.96
N TRP A 395 -18.97 -14.96 -13.37
CA TRP A 395 -20.24 -15.10 -14.09
C TRP A 395 -20.38 -14.05 -15.21
N VAL A 396 -20.09 -12.80 -14.93
CA VAL A 396 -20.14 -11.70 -15.91
C VAL A 396 -19.16 -11.92 -17.04
N MET A 397 -17.92 -12.34 -16.73
CA MET A 397 -16.92 -12.65 -17.75
C MET A 397 -17.38 -13.79 -18.66
N ALA A 398 -18.05 -14.80 -18.12
CA ALA A 398 -18.53 -15.95 -18.89
C ALA A 398 -19.72 -15.61 -19.82
N TRP A 399 -20.62 -14.71 -19.38
CA TRP A 399 -21.92 -14.56 -20.02
C TRP A 399 -22.20 -13.19 -20.63
N ARG A 400 -21.42 -12.16 -20.32
CA ARG A 400 -21.59 -10.81 -20.89
C ARG A 400 -20.46 -10.40 -21.84
N VAL A 401 -19.34 -11.14 -21.89
CA VAL A 401 -18.19 -10.81 -22.74
C VAL A 401 -18.15 -11.69 -23.98
N ARG A 402 -18.08 -11.06 -25.11
CA ARG A 402 -17.78 -11.70 -26.41
C ARG A 402 -16.32 -11.43 -26.76
N PRO A 403 -15.42 -12.43 -26.70
CA PRO A 403 -13.97 -12.20 -26.89
C PRO A 403 -13.61 -11.57 -28.24
N ASP A 404 -14.42 -11.81 -29.26
CA ASP A 404 -14.19 -11.27 -30.62
C ASP A 404 -14.58 -9.78 -30.80
N LYS A 405 -15.30 -9.18 -29.83
CA LYS A 405 -15.83 -7.81 -29.96
C LYS A 405 -15.61 -6.92 -28.77
N ASP A 406 -15.60 -7.51 -27.58
CA ASP A 406 -15.65 -6.75 -26.32
C ASP A 406 -14.28 -6.61 -25.67
N ILE A 407 -13.23 -7.10 -26.33
CA ILE A 407 -11.84 -7.02 -25.86
C ILE A 407 -11.05 -6.08 -26.76
N LYS A 408 -10.36 -5.10 -26.15
CA LYS A 408 -9.42 -4.20 -26.82
C LYS A 408 -8.05 -4.37 -26.20
N LEU A 409 -7.06 -4.68 -27.03
CA LEU A 409 -5.65 -4.74 -26.64
C LEU A 409 -4.98 -3.42 -27.03
N ILE A 410 -4.36 -2.76 -26.08
CA ILE A 410 -3.59 -1.53 -26.25
C ILE A 410 -2.11 -1.87 -26.04
N PRO A 411 -1.32 -2.05 -27.09
CA PRO A 411 0.10 -2.38 -26.97
C PRO A 411 0.94 -1.16 -26.56
N ASP A 412 2.21 -1.41 -26.27
CA ASP A 412 3.27 -0.40 -26.04
C ASP A 412 2.92 0.64 -24.97
N THR A 413 2.29 0.19 -23.88
CA THR A 413 1.93 1.02 -22.74
C THR A 413 2.95 0.91 -21.61
N ALA A 414 2.95 1.90 -20.71
CA ALA A 414 3.79 1.89 -19.54
C ALA A 414 3.53 0.65 -18.66
N SER A 415 4.60 0.03 -18.15
CA SER A 415 4.58 -1.10 -17.25
C SER A 415 5.55 -0.88 -16.09
N VAL A 416 5.60 -1.82 -15.16
CA VAL A 416 6.49 -1.76 -14.00
C VAL A 416 7.52 -2.90 -14.06
N GLU A 417 8.75 -2.61 -13.69
CA GLU A 417 9.84 -3.60 -13.67
C GLU A 417 9.60 -4.79 -12.74
N LEU A 418 8.68 -4.65 -11.79
CA LEU A 418 8.32 -5.71 -10.84
C LEU A 418 7.29 -6.69 -11.41
N ASP A 419 6.78 -6.44 -12.62
CA ASP A 419 5.93 -7.38 -13.37
C ASP A 419 6.80 -8.31 -14.22
N PRO A 420 6.99 -9.57 -13.80
CA PRO A 420 7.88 -10.50 -14.50
C PRO A 420 7.40 -10.85 -15.92
N SER A 421 6.13 -10.62 -16.25
CA SER A 421 5.61 -10.86 -17.60
C SER A 421 5.91 -9.72 -18.58
N SER A 422 6.32 -8.56 -18.08
CA SER A 422 6.69 -7.38 -18.88
C SER A 422 8.20 -7.12 -18.86
N PHE A 423 8.91 -7.70 -17.90
CA PHE A 423 10.35 -7.49 -17.71
C PHE A 423 11.15 -8.65 -18.31
N GLU A 424 11.77 -8.41 -19.45
CA GLU A 424 12.70 -9.36 -20.06
C GLU A 424 14.11 -9.21 -19.44
N PRO A 425 14.81 -10.33 -19.14
CA PRO A 425 16.19 -10.27 -18.65
C PRO A 425 17.11 -9.45 -19.56
N GLY A 426 17.87 -8.55 -18.96
CA GLY A 426 18.81 -7.68 -19.69
C GLY A 426 18.21 -6.34 -20.16
N LYS A 427 16.93 -6.11 -19.98
CA LYS A 427 16.29 -4.82 -20.23
C LYS A 427 16.46 -3.88 -19.03
N THR A 428 16.40 -2.59 -19.28
CA THR A 428 16.32 -1.55 -18.24
C THR A 428 14.88 -1.10 -18.03
N GLN A 429 14.59 -0.37 -16.96
CA GLN A 429 13.26 0.20 -16.73
C GLN A 429 12.79 1.09 -17.93
N ALA A 430 13.69 1.76 -18.60
CA ALA A 430 13.36 2.61 -19.76
C ALA A 430 12.92 1.78 -20.99
N ASP A 431 13.31 0.51 -21.06
CA ASP A 431 13.01 -0.39 -22.18
C ASP A 431 11.76 -1.26 -21.92
N ILE A 432 11.14 -1.13 -20.73
CA ILE A 432 10.00 -1.94 -20.37
C ILE A 432 8.73 -1.31 -20.92
N SER A 433 8.07 -2.02 -21.82
CA SER A 433 6.70 -1.75 -22.22
C SER A 433 5.82 -2.96 -21.94
N GLY A 434 4.54 -2.72 -21.79
CA GLY A 434 3.54 -3.76 -21.61
C GLY A 434 2.35 -3.52 -22.52
N ALA A 435 1.29 -4.27 -22.30
CA ALA A 435 0.01 -4.02 -22.94
C ALA A 435 -1.09 -3.86 -21.89
N LYS A 436 -2.14 -3.16 -22.23
CA LYS A 436 -3.37 -3.08 -21.45
C LYS A 436 -4.48 -3.79 -22.19
N MET A 437 -5.32 -4.50 -21.44
CA MET A 437 -6.52 -5.10 -22.00
C MET A 437 -7.74 -4.42 -21.37
N ILE A 438 -8.61 -3.89 -22.22
CA ILE A 438 -9.91 -3.34 -21.86
C ILE A 438 -10.95 -4.39 -22.22
N ILE A 439 -11.84 -4.72 -21.27
CA ILE A 439 -12.91 -5.69 -21.42
C ILE A 439 -14.23 -4.99 -21.12
N ASP A 440 -15.10 -4.89 -22.13
CA ASP A 440 -16.48 -4.42 -21.98
C ASP A 440 -17.37 -5.60 -21.56
N ALA A 441 -17.62 -5.73 -20.26
CA ALA A 441 -18.48 -6.74 -19.67
C ALA A 441 -19.90 -6.21 -19.37
N THR A 442 -20.32 -5.11 -20.02
CA THR A 442 -21.70 -4.58 -19.89
C THR A 442 -22.66 -5.35 -20.77
N LYS A 443 -23.97 -5.23 -20.50
CA LYS A 443 -25.04 -5.66 -21.39
C LYS A 443 -24.98 -4.89 -22.72
N LYS A 444 -25.12 -5.58 -23.85
CA LYS A 444 -25.04 -4.98 -25.21
C LYS A 444 -26.40 -4.55 -25.75
N TRP A 445 -27.44 -5.17 -25.21
CA TRP A 445 -28.87 -4.96 -25.47
C TRP A 445 -29.65 -5.41 -24.25
N ASP A 446 -30.96 -5.43 -24.29
CA ASP A 446 -31.79 -5.96 -23.22
C ASP A 446 -31.60 -7.49 -23.13
N TYR A 447 -30.96 -7.92 -22.06
CA TYR A 447 -30.75 -9.35 -21.81
C TYR A 447 -32.00 -9.95 -21.13
N PRO A 448 -32.22 -11.27 -21.28
CA PRO A 448 -33.25 -11.95 -20.49
C PRO A 448 -33.02 -11.72 -19.00
N ALA A 449 -34.10 -11.77 -18.23
CA ALA A 449 -34.02 -11.66 -16.77
C ALA A 449 -33.11 -12.76 -16.19
N VAL A 450 -32.38 -12.40 -15.13
CA VAL A 450 -31.57 -13.37 -14.39
C VAL A 450 -32.49 -14.40 -13.75
N SER A 451 -32.16 -15.70 -13.87
CA SER A 451 -33.00 -16.81 -13.38
C SER A 451 -32.84 -16.99 -11.87
N LEU A 452 -33.31 -16.02 -11.13
CA LEU A 452 -33.39 -16.02 -9.66
C LEU A 452 -34.84 -15.71 -9.23
N PRO A 453 -35.30 -16.21 -8.07
CA PRO A 453 -36.51 -15.71 -7.45
C PRO A 453 -36.40 -14.18 -7.24
N PRO A 454 -37.54 -13.47 -7.12
CA PRO A 454 -37.51 -12.05 -6.76
C PRO A 454 -36.66 -11.81 -5.50
N LEU A 455 -35.78 -10.80 -5.54
CA LEU A 455 -34.83 -10.54 -4.46
C LEU A 455 -35.50 -10.29 -3.12
N GLU A 456 -36.68 -9.64 -3.11
CA GLU A 456 -37.48 -9.45 -1.91
C GLU A 456 -37.87 -10.79 -1.27
N GLN A 457 -38.31 -11.76 -2.07
CA GLN A 457 -38.67 -13.09 -1.58
C GLN A 457 -37.44 -13.86 -1.05
N MET A 458 -36.29 -13.71 -1.72
CA MET A 458 -35.05 -14.34 -1.25
C MET A 458 -34.57 -13.74 0.07
N ARG A 459 -34.71 -12.41 0.24
CA ARG A 459 -34.42 -11.73 1.50
C ARG A 459 -35.36 -12.17 2.62
N ASP A 460 -36.66 -12.23 2.35
CA ASP A 460 -37.65 -12.70 3.34
C ASP A 460 -37.33 -14.12 3.82
N VAL A 461 -36.97 -15.03 2.90
CA VAL A 461 -36.52 -16.38 3.25
C VAL A 461 -35.24 -16.35 4.08
N ALA A 462 -34.28 -15.50 3.73
CA ALA A 462 -33.02 -15.39 4.46
C ALA A 462 -33.22 -14.85 5.89
N ASP A 463 -34.07 -13.84 6.04
CA ASP A 463 -34.38 -13.23 7.35
C ASP A 463 -35.08 -14.22 8.28
N ASN A 464 -35.86 -15.15 7.70
CA ASN A 464 -36.59 -16.21 8.43
C ASN A 464 -35.89 -17.58 8.35
N TRP A 465 -34.59 -17.62 7.94
CA TRP A 465 -33.88 -18.87 7.66
C TRP A 465 -33.86 -19.89 8.80
N ALA A 466 -33.76 -19.39 10.04
CA ALA A 466 -33.75 -20.23 11.24
C ALA A 466 -35.07 -21.00 11.43
N ASP A 467 -36.20 -20.44 10.98
CA ASP A 467 -37.52 -21.05 11.13
C ASP A 467 -37.68 -22.30 10.26
N TYR A 468 -36.85 -22.46 9.22
CA TYR A 468 -36.84 -23.65 8.38
C TYR A 468 -36.06 -24.82 9.00
N GLY A 469 -35.37 -24.63 10.14
CA GLY A 469 -34.56 -25.66 10.79
C GLY A 469 -33.34 -26.09 9.98
N LEU A 470 -32.86 -25.26 9.07
CA LEU A 470 -31.71 -25.51 8.23
C LEU A 470 -30.41 -25.02 8.89
N PRO A 471 -29.23 -25.56 8.50
CA PRO A 471 -27.96 -25.01 8.97
C PRO A 471 -27.83 -23.52 8.62
N PRO A 472 -27.15 -22.72 9.45
CA PRO A 472 -26.93 -21.29 9.16
C PRO A 472 -26.36 -21.09 7.76
N LEU A 473 -26.77 -20.00 7.10
CA LEU A 473 -26.11 -19.53 5.87
C LEU A 473 -24.76 -18.91 6.24
N ASP A 474 -23.70 -19.28 5.51
CA ASP A 474 -22.38 -18.69 5.73
C ASP A 474 -22.37 -17.18 5.38
N GLU A 475 -22.94 -16.85 4.23
CA GLU A 475 -23.15 -15.48 3.75
C GLU A 475 -24.20 -15.47 2.65
N LEU A 476 -25.16 -14.54 2.72
CA LEU A 476 -26.14 -14.37 1.67
C LEU A 476 -25.62 -13.41 0.59
N LYS A 477 -25.16 -13.97 -0.53
CA LYS A 477 -24.69 -13.20 -1.70
C LYS A 477 -25.81 -13.07 -2.72
N LEU A 478 -26.57 -11.99 -2.64
CA LEU A 478 -27.59 -11.65 -3.60
C LEU A 478 -27.07 -10.62 -4.61
N PRO A 479 -27.52 -10.68 -5.89
CA PRO A 479 -27.30 -9.60 -6.84
C PRO A 479 -27.78 -8.27 -6.28
N ARG A 480 -27.20 -7.15 -6.73
CA ARG A 480 -27.74 -5.82 -6.45
C ARG A 480 -29.07 -5.62 -7.17
N GLU A 481 -29.93 -4.79 -6.62
CA GLU A 481 -31.18 -4.40 -7.30
C GLU A 481 -30.87 -3.63 -8.58
N GLU A 482 -31.63 -3.89 -9.67
CA GLU A 482 -31.53 -3.18 -10.95
C GLU A 482 -32.01 -1.72 -10.84
#